data_a7c26b03e333cd290792546e7feab169
#
_entry.id   a7c26b03e333cd290792546e7feab169
#
_cell.length_a   1.000
_cell.length_b   1.000
_cell.length_c   1.000
_cell.angle_alpha   90.00
_cell.angle_beta   90.00
_cell.angle_gamma   90.00
#
_symmetry.space_group_name_H-M   'P 1'
#
loop_
_entity.id
_entity.type
_entity.pdbx_description
1 polymer ?
#
loop_
_entity_poly.entity_id
_entity_poly.type
_entity_poly.pdbx_seq_one_letter_code
_entity_poly.pdbx_strand_id
1 'polypeptide(L)'
;MTQALFTLLGVGTSSGVPRLGCSCAICTTTDIEPKNRRQRVAGLLEIGDKKLLVDAGPDIRNQLLEQKVCHIDALFVTHNHFDHIAGIDDV
;
A
#
# COMPACT_ATOMS: atom_id res chain seq x y z
N MET A 1 15.89 18.24 -16.08
CA MET A 1 16.17 17.59 -14.78
C MET A 1 15.07 16.59 -14.47
N THR A 2 15.43 15.37 -14.15
CA THR A 2 14.47 14.33 -13.81
C THR A 2 14.02 14.50 -12.36
N GLN A 3 12.72 14.48 -12.15
CA GLN A 3 12.14 14.51 -10.81
C GLN A 3 11.76 13.10 -10.37
N ALA A 4 11.90 12.86 -9.08
CA ALA A 4 11.46 11.62 -8.45
C ALA A 4 10.31 11.93 -7.49
N LEU A 5 9.27 11.10 -7.53
CA LEU A 5 8.13 11.19 -6.61
C LEU A 5 7.98 9.86 -5.90
N PHE A 6 7.97 9.90 -4.57
CA PHE A 6 7.69 8.70 -3.79
C PHE A 6 6.34 8.85 -3.11
N THR A 7 5.44 7.92 -3.39
CA THR A 7 4.10 7.91 -2.82
C THR A 7 3.97 6.78 -1.81
N LEU A 8 3.54 7.10 -0.60
CA LEU A 8 3.18 6.10 0.39
C LEU A 8 1.79 5.57 0.08
N LEU A 9 1.71 4.36 -0.44
CA LEU A 9 0.44 3.74 -0.82
C LEU A 9 -0.32 3.23 0.40
N GLY A 10 0.40 2.78 1.41
CA GLY A 10 -0.14 2.35 2.68
C GLY A 10 0.92 2.48 3.75
N VAL A 11 0.51 2.77 4.97
CA VAL A 11 1.43 3.01 6.10
C VAL A 11 1.06 2.17 7.32
N GLY A 12 0.12 1.24 7.18
CA GLY A 12 -0.30 0.36 8.27
C GLY A 12 0.63 -0.81 8.50
N THR A 13 0.43 -1.44 9.64
CA THR A 13 1.11 -2.69 9.97
C THR A 13 0.44 -3.87 9.26
N SER A 14 0.88 -5.09 9.55
CA SER A 14 0.41 -6.30 8.88
C SER A 14 -1.10 -6.53 8.95
N SER A 15 -1.77 -6.02 9.99
CA SER A 15 -3.22 -6.15 10.15
C SER A 15 -4.02 -4.96 9.65
N GLY A 16 -3.38 -3.83 9.38
CA GLY A 16 -4.08 -2.62 8.95
C GLY A 16 -4.95 -2.00 10.04
N VAL A 17 -5.68 -0.94 9.66
CA VAL A 17 -6.70 -0.31 10.52
C VAL A 17 -7.93 -0.07 9.64
N PRO A 18 -9.13 -0.53 9.99
CA PRO A 18 -9.45 -1.33 11.19
C PRO A 18 -8.91 -2.75 11.11
N ARG A 19 -8.57 -3.31 12.26
CA ARG A 19 -8.16 -4.70 12.36
C ARG A 19 -9.39 -5.57 12.61
N LEU A 20 -9.45 -6.71 11.94
CA LEU A 20 -10.55 -7.65 12.11
C LEU A 20 -10.72 -8.03 13.58
N GLY A 21 -11.93 -7.89 14.09
CA GLY A 21 -12.27 -8.25 15.47
C GLY A 21 -11.82 -7.24 16.51
N CYS A 22 -11.20 -6.13 16.12
CA CYS A 22 -10.76 -5.12 17.08
C CYS A 22 -11.93 -4.22 17.48
N SER A 23 -12.14 -4.08 18.79
CA SER A 23 -13.21 -3.27 19.34
C SER A 23 -12.73 -1.93 19.91
N CYS A 24 -11.47 -1.54 19.67
CA CYS A 24 -10.96 -0.27 20.17
C CYS A 24 -11.67 0.91 19.51
N ALA A 25 -11.56 2.10 20.12
CA ALA A 25 -12.24 3.30 19.64
C ALA A 25 -11.83 3.67 18.22
N ILE A 26 -10.57 3.46 17.85
CA ILE A 26 -10.09 3.82 16.51
C ILE A 26 -10.65 2.84 15.47
N CYS A 27 -10.53 1.53 15.68
CA CYS A 27 -10.99 0.53 14.72
C CYS A 27 -12.50 0.56 14.52
N THR A 28 -13.26 0.90 15.55
CA THR A 28 -14.73 0.91 15.49
C THR A 28 -15.29 2.21 14.91
N THR A 29 -14.48 3.23 14.71
CA THR A 29 -14.95 4.54 14.24
C THR A 29 -14.37 4.94 12.89
N THR A 30 -13.76 4.02 12.12
CA THR A 30 -13.17 4.35 10.81
C THR A 30 -14.22 4.79 9.79
N ASP A 31 -15.49 4.45 9.97
CA ASP A 31 -16.56 4.95 9.10
C ASP A 31 -16.85 6.43 9.35
N ILE A 32 -16.66 6.89 10.60
CA ILE A 32 -16.87 8.29 10.97
C ILE A 32 -15.60 9.10 10.71
N GLU A 33 -14.44 8.50 10.96
CA GLU A 33 -13.13 9.13 10.74
C GLU A 33 -12.30 8.30 9.76
N PRO A 34 -12.59 8.40 8.43
CA PRO A 34 -11.91 7.58 7.42
C PRO A 34 -10.39 7.80 7.38
N LYS A 35 -9.92 8.97 7.81
CA LYS A 35 -8.48 9.27 7.86
C LYS A 35 -7.71 8.35 8.81
N ASN A 36 -8.41 7.64 9.70
CA ASN A 36 -7.78 6.67 10.60
C ASN A 36 -7.57 5.31 9.95
N ARG A 37 -8.11 5.08 8.77
CA ARG A 37 -7.88 3.83 8.04
C ARG A 37 -6.42 3.74 7.62
N ARG A 38 -5.86 2.54 7.72
CA ARG A 38 -4.48 2.26 7.30
C ARG A 38 -4.45 0.94 6.55
N GLN A 39 -4.14 1.01 5.28
CA GLN A 39 -3.83 -0.18 4.50
C GLN A 39 -2.40 -0.63 4.80
N ARG A 40 -2.09 -1.88 4.47
CA ARG A 40 -0.76 -2.42 4.72
C ARG A 40 0.28 -1.66 3.90
N VAL A 41 1.51 -1.67 4.38
CA VAL A 41 2.57 -0.82 3.86
C VAL A 41 2.90 -1.15 2.40
N ALA A 42 3.06 -0.12 1.61
CA ALA A 42 3.62 -0.20 0.25
C ALA A 42 4.04 1.19 -0.18
N GLY A 43 4.99 1.26 -1.11
CA GLY A 43 5.47 2.53 -1.65
C GLY A 43 5.61 2.46 -3.17
N LEU A 44 5.46 3.60 -3.82
CA LEU A 44 5.64 3.72 -5.26
C LEU A 44 6.62 4.84 -5.55
N LEU A 45 7.74 4.49 -6.18
CA LEU A 45 8.73 5.45 -6.63
C LEU A 45 8.57 5.66 -8.13
N GLU A 46 8.35 6.91 -8.51
CA GLU A 46 8.22 7.29 -9.92
C GLU A 46 9.37 8.20 -10.31
N ILE A 47 10.12 7.81 -11.34
CA ILE A 47 11.23 8.59 -11.89
C ILE A 47 11.01 8.70 -13.39
N GLY A 48 10.65 9.90 -13.88
CA GLY A 48 10.22 10.06 -15.25
C GLY A 48 9.00 9.19 -15.54
N ASP A 49 9.10 8.31 -16.53
CA ASP A 49 8.03 7.37 -16.88
C ASP A 49 8.22 5.99 -16.26
N LYS A 50 9.23 5.81 -15.41
CA LYS A 50 9.52 4.53 -14.76
C LYS A 50 8.89 4.46 -13.39
N LYS A 51 8.38 3.29 -13.05
CA LYS A 51 7.68 3.04 -11.78
C LYS A 51 8.28 1.83 -11.08
N LEU A 52 8.79 2.07 -9.86
CA LEU A 52 9.29 1.02 -8.98
C LEU A 52 8.33 0.87 -7.82
N LEU A 53 7.74 -0.32 -7.69
CA LEU A 53 6.90 -0.63 -6.56
C LEU A 53 7.76 -1.23 -5.45
N VAL A 54 7.57 -0.73 -4.23
CA VAL A 54 8.24 -1.25 -3.03
C VAL A 54 7.21 -2.01 -2.22
N ASP A 55 7.34 -3.33 -2.19
CA ASP A 55 6.42 -4.29 -1.59
C ASP A 55 5.07 -4.34 -2.29
N ALA A 56 4.44 -5.50 -2.26
CA ALA A 56 3.14 -5.75 -2.86
C ALA A 56 2.32 -6.63 -1.91
N GLY A 57 1.70 -5.98 -0.93
CA GLY A 57 0.89 -6.67 0.07
C GLY A 57 -0.54 -6.95 -0.40
N PRO A 58 -1.40 -7.40 0.51
CA PRO A 58 -2.75 -7.81 0.16
C PRO A 58 -3.65 -6.66 -0.33
N ASP A 59 -3.28 -5.41 -0.06
CA ASP A 59 -4.07 -4.25 -0.48
C ASP A 59 -3.57 -3.64 -1.79
N ILE A 60 -2.55 -4.23 -2.43
CA ILE A 60 -1.87 -3.58 -3.56
C ILE A 60 -2.81 -3.30 -4.72
N ARG A 61 -3.76 -4.18 -4.99
CA ARG A 61 -4.70 -3.97 -6.08
C ARG A 61 -5.47 -2.65 -5.88
N ASN A 62 -6.05 -2.47 -4.70
CA ASN A 62 -6.81 -1.24 -4.41
C ASN A 62 -5.91 -0.01 -4.38
N GLN A 63 -4.69 -0.15 -3.86
CA GLN A 63 -3.75 0.96 -3.78
C GLN A 63 -3.37 1.45 -5.18
N LEU A 64 -3.08 0.54 -6.10
CA LEU A 64 -2.72 0.90 -7.47
C LEU A 64 -3.92 1.44 -8.25
N LEU A 65 -5.10 0.90 -8.04
CA LEU A 65 -6.32 1.41 -8.68
C LEU A 65 -6.61 2.86 -8.24
N GLU A 66 -6.46 3.15 -6.96
CA GLU A 66 -6.67 4.51 -6.44
C GLU A 66 -5.69 5.52 -7.07
N GLN A 67 -4.45 5.09 -7.30
CA GLN A 67 -3.43 5.94 -7.91
C GLN A 67 -3.47 5.92 -9.43
N LYS A 68 -4.40 5.18 -10.02
CA LYS A 68 -4.55 5.03 -11.49
C LYS A 68 -3.26 4.57 -12.14
N VAL A 69 -2.56 3.65 -11.48
CA VAL A 69 -1.32 3.07 -12.00
C VAL A 69 -1.66 1.90 -12.90
N CYS A 70 -1.21 1.95 -14.15
CA CYS A 70 -1.52 0.93 -15.16
C CYS A 70 -0.41 -0.08 -15.34
N HIS A 71 0.82 0.24 -14.94
CA HIS A 71 1.96 -0.66 -15.11
C HIS A 71 3.02 -0.39 -14.05
N ILE A 72 3.83 -1.40 -13.78
CA ILE A 72 4.98 -1.34 -12.89
C ILE A 72 6.18 -1.85 -13.66
N ASP A 73 7.30 -1.13 -13.63
CA ASP A 73 8.53 -1.53 -14.31
C ASP A 73 9.36 -2.50 -13.46
N ALA A 74 9.31 -2.36 -12.15
CA ALA A 74 10.06 -3.23 -11.25
C ALA A 74 9.40 -3.29 -9.89
N LEU A 75 9.60 -4.40 -9.20
CA LEU A 75 9.15 -4.63 -7.84
C LEU A 75 10.35 -4.90 -6.96
N PHE A 76 10.48 -4.16 -5.86
CA PHE A 76 11.46 -4.40 -4.83
C PHE A 76 10.75 -4.92 -3.59
N VAL A 77 11.12 -6.11 -3.12
CA VAL A 77 10.54 -6.72 -1.92
C VAL A 77 11.53 -6.52 -0.78
N THR A 78 11.08 -5.83 0.28
CA THR A 78 11.96 -5.55 1.43
C THR A 78 12.21 -6.82 2.25
N HIS A 79 11.19 -7.65 2.42
CA HIS A 79 11.29 -8.93 3.10
C HIS A 79 10.05 -9.78 2.79
N ASN A 80 10.05 -11.04 3.20
CA ASN A 80 9.04 -12.01 2.76
C ASN A 80 7.86 -12.21 3.72
N HIS A 81 7.56 -11.24 4.58
CA HIS A 81 6.36 -11.31 5.38
C HIS A 81 5.12 -11.14 4.49
N PHE A 82 4.02 -11.77 4.89
CA PHE A 82 2.77 -11.81 4.13
C PHE A 82 2.30 -10.43 3.67
N ASP A 83 2.33 -9.43 4.55
CA ASP A 83 1.85 -8.08 4.25
C ASP A 83 2.73 -7.34 3.24
N HIS A 84 3.86 -7.91 2.84
CA HIS A 84 4.78 -7.34 1.84
C HIS A 84 4.79 -8.09 0.52
N ILE A 85 4.21 -9.30 0.45
CA ILE A 85 4.30 -10.13 -0.75
C ILE A 85 2.97 -10.73 -1.24
N ALA A 86 1.92 -10.67 -0.42
CA ALA A 86 0.69 -11.41 -0.71
C ALA A 86 -0.02 -10.93 -1.99
N GLY A 87 0.28 -9.72 -2.46
CA GLY A 87 -0.32 -9.15 -3.66
C GLY A 87 0.56 -9.24 -4.92
N ILE A 88 1.65 -10.00 -4.89
CA ILE A 88 2.58 -10.06 -6.03
C ILE A 88 1.86 -10.48 -7.31
N ASP A 89 0.88 -11.38 -7.22
CA ASP A 89 0.15 -11.86 -8.40
C ASP A 89 -0.71 -10.78 -9.05
N ASP A 90 -0.96 -9.66 -8.37
CA ASP A 90 -1.76 -8.56 -8.93
C ASP A 90 -0.93 -7.58 -9.75
N VAL A 91 0.38 -7.71 -9.76
CA VAL A 91 1.26 -6.76 -10.47
C VAL A 91 2.06 -7.39 -11.59
#